data_97aaeaf8b598429281f97811add7a3d7
#
_entry.id   97aaeaf8b598429281f97811add7a3d7
#
_cell.length_a   1.000
_cell.length_b   1.000
_cell.length_c   1.000
_cell.angle_alpha   90.00
_cell.angle_beta   90.00
_cell.angle_gamma   90.00
#
_symmetry.space_group_name_H-M   'P 1'
#
loop_
_entity.id
_entity.type
_entity.pdbx_description
1 polymer ?
#
loop_
_entity_poly.entity_id
_entity_poly.type
_entity_poly.pdbx_seq_one_letter_code
_entity_poly.pdbx_strand_id
1 'polypeptide(L)'
;ADGWSNEKMMNYIKDENIVCPNCGKLNYTDIRQFNLMFKTSQGVVSDSSADIYLRPETAQGIFLNFKSVQRSTRKKVPFGIGQIGKSFRNEITPGNFIFRVREFEQMELEFFCKPGTEMEWFKFWKNESHQFLLSLGLKDEDIKLRDHEVEQRHLDAHLGQVVRVAQLG
;
A
#
# COMPACT_ATOMS: atom_id res chain seq x y z
N ALA A 1 -16.28 5.13 -14.35
CA ALA A 1 -15.28 4.81 -15.41
C ALA A 1 -14.45 3.56 -15.09
N ASP A 2 -14.58 3.00 -13.89
CA ASP A 2 -13.87 1.78 -13.51
C ASP A 2 -14.27 0.62 -14.42
N GLY A 3 -13.28 -0.08 -15.01
CA GLY A 3 -13.49 -1.18 -15.95
C GLY A 3 -13.71 -0.78 -17.41
N TRP A 4 -13.57 0.48 -17.77
CA TRP A 4 -13.62 0.90 -19.18
C TRP A 4 -12.26 0.62 -19.88
N SER A 5 -12.33 0.23 -21.17
CA SER A 5 -11.11 0.18 -22.00
C SER A 5 -10.58 1.60 -22.28
N ASN A 6 -9.28 1.71 -22.54
CA ASN A 6 -8.65 2.98 -22.90
C ASN A 6 -9.33 3.65 -24.10
N GLU A 7 -9.71 2.85 -25.09
CA GLU A 7 -10.44 3.33 -26.29
C GLU A 7 -11.79 3.92 -25.92
N LYS A 8 -12.58 3.23 -25.08
CA LYS A 8 -13.88 3.71 -24.61
C LYS A 8 -13.74 5.02 -23.82
N MET A 9 -12.70 5.12 -22.96
CA MET A 9 -12.43 6.35 -22.21
C MET A 9 -12.04 7.51 -23.12
N MET A 10 -11.20 7.27 -24.12
CA MET A 10 -10.81 8.30 -25.08
C MET A 10 -11.97 8.78 -25.95
N ASN A 11 -12.84 7.87 -26.39
CA ASN A 11 -14.05 8.22 -27.14
C ASN A 11 -14.99 9.05 -26.29
N TYR A 12 -15.21 8.66 -25.04
CA TYR A 12 -16.03 9.44 -24.10
C TYR A 12 -15.51 10.86 -23.89
N ILE A 13 -14.20 11.04 -23.71
CA ILE A 13 -13.59 12.39 -23.59
C ILE A 13 -13.85 13.25 -24.82
N LYS A 14 -13.80 12.65 -26.02
CA LYS A 14 -14.05 13.34 -27.28
C LYS A 14 -15.53 13.66 -27.49
N ASP A 15 -16.40 12.68 -27.26
CA ASP A 15 -17.85 12.78 -27.46
C ASP A 15 -18.47 13.82 -26.52
N GLU A 16 -18.04 13.82 -25.24
CA GLU A 16 -18.49 14.80 -24.23
C GLU A 16 -17.72 16.12 -24.27
N ASN A 17 -16.81 16.28 -25.24
CA ASN A 17 -16.00 17.48 -25.41
C ASN A 17 -15.31 17.95 -24.11
N ILE A 18 -14.77 17.01 -23.35
CA ILE A 18 -14.11 17.28 -22.07
C ILE A 18 -12.75 17.94 -22.34
N VAL A 19 -12.65 19.24 -22.09
CA VAL A 19 -11.43 20.01 -22.30
C VAL A 19 -10.51 19.99 -21.08
N CYS A 20 -9.22 20.20 -21.32
CA CYS A 20 -8.23 20.32 -20.24
C CYS A 20 -8.56 21.50 -19.33
N PRO A 21 -8.68 21.33 -18.00
CA PRO A 21 -9.01 22.41 -17.09
C PRO A 21 -7.94 23.51 -17.00
N ASN A 22 -6.69 23.21 -17.39
CA ASN A 22 -5.61 24.16 -17.33
C ASN A 22 -5.45 25.00 -18.62
N CYS A 23 -5.63 24.39 -19.79
CA CYS A 23 -5.40 25.07 -21.06
C CYS A 23 -6.63 25.18 -21.96
N GLY A 24 -7.77 24.62 -21.58
CA GLY A 24 -9.03 24.66 -22.31
C GLY A 24 -9.05 23.93 -23.66
N LYS A 25 -8.01 23.14 -23.97
CA LYS A 25 -7.89 22.44 -25.25
C LYS A 25 -8.30 20.97 -25.13
N LEU A 26 -8.77 20.39 -26.24
CA LEU A 26 -9.12 18.97 -26.37
C LEU A 26 -7.96 18.16 -27.01
N ASN A 27 -6.75 18.46 -26.67
CA ASN A 27 -5.54 17.87 -27.25
C ASN A 27 -4.88 16.85 -26.31
N TYR A 28 -5.65 15.92 -25.79
CA TYR A 28 -5.13 14.84 -24.97
C TYR A 28 -4.26 13.88 -25.78
N THR A 29 -3.19 13.43 -25.18
CA THR A 29 -2.42 12.28 -25.67
C THR A 29 -3.19 10.99 -25.39
N ASP A 30 -2.83 9.90 -26.05
CA ASP A 30 -3.41 8.60 -25.78
C ASP A 30 -3.23 8.20 -24.32
N ILE A 31 -4.23 7.47 -23.79
CA ILE A 31 -4.19 6.92 -22.44
C ILE A 31 -3.10 5.85 -22.41
N ARG A 32 -2.13 6.06 -21.54
CA ARG A 32 -1.03 5.11 -21.32
C ARG A 32 -1.26 4.36 -20.01
N GLN A 33 -1.02 3.06 -20.05
CA GLN A 33 -0.96 2.28 -18.82
C GLN A 33 0.30 2.63 -18.05
N PHE A 34 0.12 2.93 -16.78
CA PHE A 34 1.21 3.23 -15.87
C PHE A 34 1.45 2.04 -14.94
N ASN A 35 2.69 1.54 -14.91
CA ASN A 35 3.05 0.49 -13.98
C ASN A 35 3.47 1.10 -12.64
N LEU A 36 2.69 0.86 -11.61
CA LEU A 36 2.96 1.34 -10.25
C LEU A 36 4.19 0.66 -9.62
N MET A 37 4.54 -0.54 -10.06
CA MET A 37 5.74 -1.22 -9.61
C MET A 37 6.98 -0.66 -10.31
N PHE A 38 8.03 -0.45 -9.53
CA PHE A 38 9.32 0.01 -10.06
C PHE A 38 10.00 -1.15 -10.77
N LYS A 39 10.16 -1.00 -12.08
CA LYS A 39 10.79 -1.98 -12.95
C LYS A 39 12.28 -1.71 -13.08
N THR A 40 13.09 -2.76 -13.07
CA THR A 40 14.52 -2.71 -13.38
C THR A 40 14.92 -3.95 -14.18
N SER A 41 16.16 -4.03 -14.61
CA SER A 41 16.68 -5.17 -15.38
C SER A 41 17.82 -5.84 -14.64
N GLN A 42 17.88 -7.15 -14.72
CA GLN A 42 18.98 -7.95 -14.19
C GLN A 42 19.88 -8.44 -15.35
N GLY A 43 21.20 -8.33 -15.15
CA GLY A 43 22.16 -8.78 -16.15
C GLY A 43 22.72 -7.64 -17.03
N VAL A 44 23.58 -8.03 -17.98
CA VAL A 44 24.33 -7.09 -18.85
C VAL A 44 23.51 -6.70 -20.08
N VAL A 45 22.58 -7.55 -20.50
CA VAL A 45 21.72 -7.32 -21.68
C VAL A 45 20.31 -7.02 -21.22
N SER A 46 19.76 -5.91 -21.68
CA SER A 46 18.40 -5.50 -21.39
C SER A 46 17.44 -6.11 -22.42
N ASP A 47 16.87 -7.26 -22.11
CA ASP A 47 15.75 -7.84 -22.82
C ASP A 47 14.55 -8.02 -21.89
N SER A 48 13.39 -8.38 -22.42
CA SER A 48 12.17 -8.58 -21.63
C SER A 48 12.26 -9.73 -20.62
N SER A 49 13.18 -10.68 -20.82
CA SER A 49 13.41 -11.79 -19.90
C SER A 49 14.25 -11.38 -18.69
N ALA A 50 14.95 -10.24 -18.76
CA ALA A 50 15.75 -9.67 -17.69
C ALA A 50 14.94 -8.72 -16.79
N ASP A 51 13.67 -8.48 -17.07
CA ASP A 51 12.82 -7.57 -16.29
C ASP A 51 12.54 -8.11 -14.89
N ILE A 52 12.86 -7.31 -13.90
CA ILE A 52 12.48 -7.57 -12.51
C ILE A 52 11.74 -6.36 -11.92
N TYR A 53 10.91 -6.62 -10.93
CA TYR A 53 10.17 -5.59 -10.23
C TYR A 53 10.64 -5.49 -8.79
N LEU A 54 10.90 -4.27 -8.35
CA LEU A 54 11.22 -4.01 -6.95
C LEU A 54 9.93 -4.04 -6.11
N ARG A 55 10.05 -4.55 -4.89
CA ARG A 55 8.88 -4.69 -4.00
C ARG A 55 8.25 -3.33 -3.66
N PRO A 56 6.92 -3.16 -3.78
CA PRO A 56 6.22 -1.92 -3.43
C PRO A 56 5.92 -1.77 -1.93
N GLU A 57 6.04 -2.88 -1.18
CA GLU A 57 5.77 -2.98 0.26
C GLU A 57 6.51 -4.16 0.90
N THR A 58 6.64 -4.16 2.21
CA THR A 58 7.30 -5.24 2.95
C THR A 58 6.35 -6.38 3.35
N ALA A 59 5.03 -6.14 3.34
CA ALA A 59 4.00 -7.10 3.75
C ALA A 59 4.03 -8.41 2.97
N GLN A 60 4.23 -8.34 1.65
CA GLN A 60 4.28 -9.54 0.78
C GLN A 60 5.34 -10.55 1.24
N GLY A 61 6.52 -10.05 1.63
CA GLY A 61 7.60 -10.88 2.16
C GLY A 61 7.23 -11.56 3.47
N ILE A 62 6.45 -10.89 4.32
CA ILE A 62 5.95 -11.45 5.58
C ILE A 62 4.99 -12.61 5.30
N PHE A 63 4.01 -12.42 4.41
CA PHE A 63 3.04 -13.48 4.08
C PHE A 63 3.69 -14.70 3.43
N LEU A 64 4.59 -14.49 2.47
CA LEU A 64 5.32 -15.57 1.80
C LEU A 64 6.15 -16.40 2.79
N ASN A 65 6.76 -15.76 3.78
CA ASN A 65 7.63 -16.41 4.75
C ASN A 65 6.91 -16.87 6.03
N PHE A 66 5.60 -16.64 6.15
CA PHE A 66 4.83 -16.96 7.37
C PHE A 66 5.08 -18.38 7.88
N LYS A 67 4.90 -19.39 7.01
CA LYS A 67 5.09 -20.81 7.40
C LYS A 67 6.53 -21.11 7.80
N SER A 68 7.50 -20.51 7.14
CA SER A 68 8.92 -20.69 7.46
C SER A 68 9.25 -20.10 8.83
N VAL A 69 8.80 -18.87 9.10
CA VAL A 69 8.97 -18.21 10.39
C VAL A 69 8.26 -18.98 11.50
N GLN A 70 7.03 -19.41 11.27
CA GLN A 70 6.27 -20.19 12.26
C GLN A 70 7.00 -21.48 12.65
N ARG A 71 7.55 -22.21 11.66
CA ARG A 71 8.28 -23.47 11.91
C ARG A 71 9.60 -23.22 12.65
N SER A 72 10.41 -22.28 12.19
CA SER A 72 11.72 -22.01 12.77
C SER A 72 11.64 -21.45 14.19
N THR A 73 10.64 -20.61 14.48
CA THR A 73 10.40 -20.04 15.81
C THR A 73 9.53 -20.92 16.71
N ARG A 74 8.89 -21.97 16.16
CA ARG A 74 7.94 -22.85 16.84
C ARG A 74 6.76 -22.11 17.49
N LYS A 75 6.39 -20.94 16.93
CA LYS A 75 5.30 -20.12 17.47
C LYS A 75 3.94 -20.65 17.01
N LYS A 76 2.96 -20.50 17.90
CA LYS A 76 1.54 -20.69 17.59
C LYS A 76 0.84 -19.34 17.59
N VAL A 77 -0.21 -19.19 16.77
CA VAL A 77 -1.05 -17.99 16.82
C VAL A 77 -1.68 -17.82 18.22
N PRO A 78 -1.77 -16.58 18.74
CA PRO A 78 -1.47 -15.32 18.06
C PRO A 78 0.02 -14.97 18.11
N PHE A 79 0.56 -14.40 17.01
CA PHE A 79 1.89 -13.78 17.00
C PHE A 79 2.01 -12.80 15.82
N GLY A 80 2.92 -11.86 15.94
CA GLY A 80 3.22 -10.89 14.88
C GLY A 80 4.57 -11.15 14.22
N ILE A 81 4.69 -10.73 12.98
CA ILE A 81 5.94 -10.67 12.21
C ILE A 81 6.14 -9.23 11.77
N GLY A 82 7.21 -8.61 12.25
CA GLY A 82 7.61 -7.27 11.82
C GLY A 82 8.73 -7.34 10.81
N GLN A 83 8.72 -6.42 9.85
CA GLN A 83 9.80 -6.22 8.89
C GLN A 83 10.06 -4.75 8.67
N ILE A 84 11.34 -4.38 8.69
CA ILE A 84 11.82 -3.04 8.31
C ILE A 84 12.66 -3.21 7.06
N GLY A 85 12.46 -2.35 6.07
CA GLY A 85 13.24 -2.42 4.84
C GLY A 85 12.81 -1.43 3.78
N LYS A 86 13.55 -1.43 2.68
CA LYS A 86 13.28 -0.60 1.51
C LYS A 86 12.05 -1.08 0.75
N SER A 87 11.25 -0.12 0.31
CA SER A 87 10.13 -0.30 -0.62
C SER A 87 10.24 0.70 -1.76
N PHE A 88 9.65 0.34 -2.91
CA PHE A 88 9.83 1.09 -4.14
C PHE A 88 8.49 1.26 -4.84
N ARG A 89 8.15 2.49 -5.16
CA ARG A 89 6.94 2.79 -5.94
C ARG A 89 7.30 3.68 -7.10
N ASN A 90 6.83 3.38 -8.28
CA ASN A 90 7.08 4.17 -9.48
C ASN A 90 6.16 5.40 -9.51
N GLU A 91 6.40 6.35 -8.62
CA GLU A 91 5.59 7.56 -8.52
C GLU A 91 5.67 8.40 -9.80
N ILE A 92 4.50 8.78 -10.33
CA ILE A 92 4.41 9.63 -11.52
C ILE A 92 4.99 11.02 -11.23
N THR A 93 4.64 11.57 -10.06
CA THR A 93 5.02 12.93 -9.65
C THR A 93 5.64 12.89 -8.26
N PRO A 94 6.92 12.51 -8.11
CA PRO A 94 7.63 12.68 -6.85
C PRO A 94 7.59 14.12 -6.40
N GLY A 95 7.48 14.36 -5.10
CA GLY A 95 7.38 15.73 -4.58
C GLY A 95 7.27 15.77 -3.06
N ASN A 96 7.04 17.00 -2.54
CA ASN A 96 6.91 17.24 -1.12
C ASN A 96 8.09 16.69 -0.31
N PHE A 97 9.30 16.98 -0.76
CA PHE A 97 10.56 16.55 -0.13
C PHE A 97 10.61 15.02 0.02
N ILE A 98 10.59 14.49 1.24
CA ILE A 98 10.67 13.04 1.50
C ILE A 98 9.30 12.33 1.50
N PHE A 99 8.18 13.06 1.42
CA PHE A 99 6.85 12.49 1.60
C PHE A 99 6.32 11.73 0.38
N ARG A 100 6.85 12.03 -0.83
CA ARG A 100 6.50 11.31 -2.04
C ARG A 100 7.74 11.03 -2.88
N VAL A 101 8.40 9.94 -2.57
CA VAL A 101 9.64 9.48 -3.19
C VAL A 101 9.47 8.08 -3.77
N ARG A 102 10.33 7.71 -4.72
CA ARG A 102 10.27 6.39 -5.37
C ARG A 102 10.91 5.28 -4.55
N GLU A 103 11.85 5.63 -3.68
CA GLU A 103 12.51 4.72 -2.75
C GLU A 103 12.33 5.26 -1.33
N PHE A 104 11.81 4.43 -0.44
CA PHE A 104 11.57 4.80 0.96
C PHE A 104 11.78 3.60 1.88
N GLU A 105 11.91 3.86 3.15
CA GLU A 105 11.92 2.82 4.18
C GLU A 105 10.52 2.65 4.75
N GLN A 106 10.15 1.39 4.97
CA GLN A 106 8.86 1.01 5.52
C GLN A 106 9.07 0.05 6.69
N MET A 107 8.28 0.20 7.71
CA MET A 107 8.16 -0.74 8.82
C MET A 107 6.71 -1.25 8.85
N GLU A 108 6.54 -2.54 8.73
CA GLU A 108 5.24 -3.19 8.79
C GLU A 108 5.25 -4.31 9.83
N LEU A 109 4.13 -4.44 10.53
CA LEU A 109 3.86 -5.52 11.48
C LEU A 109 2.56 -6.21 11.05
N GLU A 110 2.67 -7.48 10.65
CA GLU A 110 1.51 -8.32 10.37
C GLU A 110 1.24 -9.23 11.58
N PHE A 111 0.04 -9.10 12.14
CA PHE A 111 -0.35 -9.87 13.31
C PHE A 111 -1.36 -10.96 12.94
N PHE A 112 -1.02 -12.19 13.27
CA PHE A 112 -1.78 -13.38 12.91
C PHE A 112 -2.51 -13.92 14.13
N CYS A 113 -3.82 -14.01 14.07
CA CYS A 113 -4.67 -14.50 15.16
C CYS A 113 -5.55 -15.67 14.72
N LYS A 114 -6.25 -16.30 15.68
CA LYS A 114 -7.23 -17.34 15.36
C LYS A 114 -8.47 -16.72 14.73
N PRO A 115 -9.09 -17.37 13.74
CA PRO A 115 -10.38 -16.96 13.22
C PRO A 115 -11.42 -16.78 14.32
N GLY A 116 -12.20 -15.69 14.25
CA GLY A 116 -13.20 -15.33 15.24
C GLY A 116 -12.69 -14.48 16.40
N THR A 117 -11.36 -14.20 16.48
CA THR A 117 -10.77 -13.32 17.52
C THR A 117 -10.29 -11.99 16.97
N GLU A 118 -10.56 -11.70 15.70
CA GLU A 118 -10.03 -10.55 14.96
C GLU A 118 -10.43 -9.23 15.60
N MET A 119 -11.70 -9.10 16.00
CA MET A 119 -12.21 -7.86 16.57
C MET A 119 -11.66 -7.56 17.97
N GLU A 120 -11.33 -8.59 18.74
CA GLU A 120 -10.66 -8.44 20.02
C GLU A 120 -9.24 -7.90 19.84
N TRP A 121 -8.48 -8.54 18.94
CA TRP A 121 -7.12 -8.11 18.60
C TRP A 121 -7.08 -6.75 17.90
N PHE A 122 -8.08 -6.43 17.09
CA PHE A 122 -8.19 -5.09 16.48
C PHE A 122 -8.33 -4.01 17.55
N LYS A 123 -9.21 -4.20 18.54
CA LYS A 123 -9.37 -3.27 19.66
C LYS A 123 -8.08 -3.14 20.48
N PHE A 124 -7.41 -4.25 20.74
CA PHE A 124 -6.12 -4.27 21.42
C PHE A 124 -5.10 -3.41 20.67
N TRP A 125 -4.86 -3.70 19.40
CA TRP A 125 -3.86 -2.97 18.60
C TRP A 125 -4.22 -1.50 18.37
N LYS A 126 -5.50 -1.18 18.27
CA LYS A 126 -5.97 0.20 18.21
C LYS A 126 -5.57 0.98 19.47
N ASN A 127 -5.76 0.39 20.64
CA ASN A 127 -5.35 0.98 21.91
C ASN A 127 -3.82 1.07 22.02
N GLU A 128 -3.11 -0.01 21.74
CA GLU A 128 -1.64 -0.04 21.79
C GLU A 128 -1.00 1.00 20.87
N SER A 129 -1.51 1.15 19.64
CA SER A 129 -1.04 2.16 18.70
C SER A 129 -1.26 3.58 19.24
N HIS A 130 -2.41 3.83 19.86
CA HIS A 130 -2.70 5.11 20.49
C HIS A 130 -1.73 5.40 21.66
N GLN A 131 -1.57 4.44 22.57
CA GLN A 131 -0.63 4.56 23.70
C GLN A 131 0.82 4.73 23.24
N PHE A 132 1.21 4.05 22.17
CA PHE A 132 2.53 4.22 21.56
C PHE A 132 2.75 5.65 21.08
N LEU A 133 1.79 6.26 20.37
CA LEU A 133 1.89 7.65 19.91
C LEU A 133 1.98 8.65 21.08
N LEU A 134 1.20 8.43 22.13
CA LEU A 134 1.31 9.23 23.36
C LEU A 134 2.70 9.09 24.01
N SER A 135 3.27 7.89 24.03
CA SER A 135 4.61 7.64 24.58
C SER A 135 5.72 8.35 23.82
N LEU A 136 5.50 8.67 22.53
CA LEU A 136 6.40 9.47 21.71
C LEU A 136 6.27 10.98 21.95
N GLY A 137 5.35 11.41 22.84
CA GLY A 137 5.15 12.80 23.19
C GLY A 137 4.08 13.52 22.37
N LEU A 138 3.32 12.82 21.53
CA LEU A 138 2.15 13.39 20.87
C LEU A 138 1.05 13.62 21.91
N LYS A 139 0.30 14.71 21.75
CA LYS A 139 -0.83 14.99 22.64
C LYS A 139 -2.07 14.23 22.16
N ASP A 140 -2.93 13.88 23.09
CA ASP A 140 -4.18 13.16 22.78
C ASP A 140 -5.10 13.96 21.83
N GLU A 141 -5.12 15.27 22.00
CA GLU A 141 -5.89 16.20 21.16
C GLU A 141 -5.43 16.23 19.68
N ASP A 142 -4.17 15.86 19.41
CA ASP A 142 -3.57 15.84 18.08
C ASP A 142 -3.71 14.47 17.39
N ILE A 143 -4.19 13.44 18.12
CA ILE A 143 -4.33 12.08 17.62
C ILE A 143 -5.79 11.83 17.25
N LYS A 144 -6.05 11.48 15.99
CA LYS A 144 -7.38 11.09 15.53
C LYS A 144 -7.38 9.66 15.01
N LEU A 145 -8.05 8.78 15.72
CA LEU A 145 -8.31 7.43 15.24
C LEU A 145 -9.50 7.45 14.27
N ARG A 146 -9.29 6.98 13.05
CA ARG A 146 -10.31 6.91 12.01
C ARG A 146 -10.51 5.46 11.59
N ASP A 147 -11.71 4.96 11.77
CA ASP A 147 -12.09 3.66 11.21
C ASP A 147 -12.38 3.83 9.71
N HIS A 148 -11.88 2.91 8.90
CA HIS A 148 -12.21 2.87 7.46
C HIS A 148 -13.68 2.52 7.27
N GLU A 149 -14.32 3.14 6.29
CA GLU A 149 -15.67 2.81 5.88
C GLU A 149 -15.75 1.38 5.31
N VAL A 150 -16.94 0.77 5.41
CA VAL A 150 -17.14 -0.64 5.03
C VAL A 150 -16.71 -0.92 3.59
N GLU A 151 -16.92 0.03 2.68
CA GLU A 151 -16.53 -0.08 1.27
C GLU A 151 -15.02 -0.12 1.04
N GLN A 152 -14.24 0.46 1.95
CA GLN A 152 -12.76 0.43 1.90
C GLN A 152 -12.16 -0.83 2.51
N ARG A 153 -12.97 -1.62 3.24
CA ARG A 153 -12.53 -2.85 3.92
C ARG A 153 -12.49 -4.08 3.01
N HIS A 154 -13.06 -4.00 1.79
CA HIS A 154 -13.24 -5.17 0.93
C HIS A 154 -11.97 -5.82 0.41
N LEU A 155 -10.87 -5.11 0.33
CA LEU A 155 -9.58 -5.69 -0.11
C LEU A 155 -8.85 -6.47 1.00
N ASP A 156 -9.08 -6.12 2.26
CA ASP A 156 -8.37 -6.70 3.40
C ASP A 156 -9.21 -7.78 4.15
N ALA A 157 -10.51 -7.88 3.86
CA ALA A 157 -11.46 -8.72 4.59
C ALA A 157 -11.29 -10.24 4.38
N HIS A 158 -10.60 -10.67 3.32
CA HIS A 158 -10.36 -12.10 3.04
C HIS A 158 -9.10 -12.66 3.70
N LEU A 159 -8.25 -11.84 4.30
CA LEU A 159 -6.97 -12.25 4.89
C LEU A 159 -6.84 -11.99 6.40
N GLY A 160 -7.94 -11.68 7.08
CA GLY A 160 -7.88 -11.22 8.47
C GLY A 160 -7.53 -9.72 8.53
N GLN A 161 -8.20 -9.00 9.42
CA GLN A 161 -8.05 -7.54 9.50
C GLN A 161 -6.59 -7.16 9.78
N VAL A 162 -6.01 -6.41 8.87
CA VAL A 162 -4.67 -5.85 9.02
C VAL A 162 -4.80 -4.51 9.75
N VAL A 163 -4.18 -4.39 10.91
CA VAL A 163 -4.01 -3.09 11.57
C VAL A 163 -2.83 -2.40 10.88
N ARG A 164 -3.12 -1.56 9.90
CA ARG A 164 -2.12 -0.65 9.37
C ARG A 164 -2.00 0.55 10.31
N VAL A 165 -0.87 0.71 10.94
CA VAL A 165 -0.53 1.98 11.57
C VAL A 165 -0.37 3.00 10.46
N ALA A 166 -1.27 3.99 10.40
CA ALA A 166 -1.21 5.05 9.39
C ALA A 166 0.14 5.74 9.48
N GLN A 167 0.81 5.89 8.35
CA GLN A 167 1.94 6.81 8.23
C GLN A 167 1.43 8.21 8.55
N LEU A 168 2.11 8.89 9.45
CA LEU A 168 1.94 10.31 9.67
C LEU A 168 2.34 11.02 8.37
N GLY A 169 1.35 11.53 7.63
CA GLY A 169 1.50 12.38 6.46
C GLY A 169 1.44 13.84 6.85
#